data_4893e0e1433c78ae9d61c9ad41ca31bc
#
_entry.id   4893e0e1433c78ae9d61c9ad41ca31bc
#
_cell.length_a   1.000
_cell.length_b   1.000
_cell.length_c   1.000
_cell.angle_alpha   90.00
_cell.angle_beta   90.00
_cell.angle_gamma   90.00
#
_symmetry.space_group_name_H-M   'P 1'
#
loop_
_entity.id
_entity.type
_entity.pdbx_description
1 polymer ?
#
loop_
_entity_poly.entity_id
_entity_poly.type
_entity_poly.pdbx_seq_one_letter_code
_entity_poly.pdbx_strand_id
1 'polypeptide(L)'
;MQRIANSKSVEDVSPFGRAKLFLAFSRGLQAFISIAQPGLAAVIALVAIPDWDIVAIGFIAAWAGNNAAFAINDLLDVELDKRRFKHLREFKGFDIDTALVRHPLAQGFLSYKAGVLWILISSLIAVVGAYLLNPWCVVLFVVALCLEMYYCKLSQVSAWKFLITGVMVALGAMAGWV
;
A
#
# COMPACT_ATOMS: atom_id res chain seq x y z
N MET A 1 14.17 31.45 -7.46
CA MET A 1 14.93 30.97 -6.30
C MET A 1 14.30 31.56 -5.05
N GLN A 2 14.13 30.79 -3.96
CA GLN A 2 13.44 31.20 -2.71
C GLN A 2 11.90 31.31 -2.82
N ARG A 3 11.19 30.19 -2.68
CA ARG A 3 9.84 30.15 -2.08
C ARG A 3 9.35 28.70 -1.90
N ILE A 4 10.12 27.85 -1.20
CA ILE A 4 9.60 26.65 -0.54
C ILE A 4 10.28 26.57 0.83
N ALA A 5 10.03 27.58 1.64
CA ALA A 5 10.37 27.62 3.05
C ALA A 5 9.21 28.29 3.79
N ASN A 6 8.01 27.76 3.60
CA ASN A 6 6.94 27.89 4.56
C ASN A 6 6.54 26.47 4.92
N SER A 7 7.14 25.96 5.98
CA SER A 7 6.68 24.80 6.69
C SER A 7 5.28 25.12 7.23
N LYS A 8 4.25 24.90 6.39
CA LYS A 8 2.91 24.74 6.96
C LYS A 8 3.02 23.53 7.86
N SER A 9 2.85 23.75 9.15
CA SER A 9 2.77 22.68 10.13
C SER A 9 1.67 21.72 9.67
N VAL A 10 1.80 20.44 10.00
CA VAL A 10 0.80 19.39 9.68
C VAL A 10 -0.61 19.80 10.15
N GLU A 11 -0.70 20.74 11.09
CA GLU A 11 -1.94 21.29 11.66
C GLU A 11 -2.75 22.17 10.69
N ASP A 12 -2.10 22.79 9.70
CA ASP A 12 -2.76 23.70 8.74
C ASP A 12 -3.31 23.00 7.48
N VAL A 13 -3.20 21.66 7.40
CA VAL A 13 -3.68 20.90 6.24
C VAL A 13 -5.16 20.60 6.38
N SER A 14 -5.97 21.01 5.38
CA SER A 14 -7.40 20.71 5.35
C SER A 14 -7.67 19.19 5.48
N PRO A 15 -8.86 18.75 5.96
CA PRO A 15 -9.20 17.32 6.04
C PRO A 15 -8.99 16.57 4.72
N PHE A 16 -9.31 17.19 3.60
CA PHE A 16 -9.07 16.65 2.26
C PHE A 16 -7.59 16.53 1.94
N GLY A 17 -6.78 17.50 2.37
CA GLY A 17 -5.32 17.42 2.27
C GLY A 17 -4.73 16.27 3.09
N ARG A 18 -5.25 16.03 4.31
CA ARG A 18 -4.84 14.89 5.14
C ARG A 18 -5.19 13.56 4.50
N ALA A 19 -6.38 13.40 3.95
CA ALA A 19 -6.76 12.18 3.23
C ALA A 19 -5.81 11.91 2.06
N LYS A 20 -5.43 12.93 1.29
CA LYS A 20 -4.44 12.80 0.21
C LYS A 20 -3.07 12.34 0.72
N LEU A 21 -2.62 12.79 1.91
CA LEU A 21 -1.36 12.33 2.49
C LEU A 21 -1.38 10.84 2.85
N PHE A 22 -2.50 10.33 3.39
CA PHE A 22 -2.65 8.90 3.68
C PHE A 22 -2.74 8.07 2.41
N LEU A 23 -3.44 8.53 1.38
CA LEU A 23 -3.46 7.88 0.06
C LEU A 23 -2.08 7.87 -0.58
N ALA A 24 -1.31 8.95 -0.44
CA ALA A 24 0.07 9.01 -0.90
C ALA A 24 0.97 8.02 -0.15
N PHE A 25 0.84 7.96 1.17
CA PHE A 25 1.57 7.04 2.05
C PHE A 25 1.31 5.56 1.71
N SER A 26 0.08 5.23 1.33
CA SER A 26 -0.33 3.88 0.95
C SER A 26 -0.18 3.60 -0.55
N ARG A 27 0.39 4.54 -1.33
CA ARG A 27 0.41 4.45 -2.79
C ARG A 27 -0.98 4.12 -3.36
N GLY A 28 -1.98 4.87 -2.93
CA GLY A 28 -3.40 4.54 -3.10
C GLY A 28 -3.83 4.23 -4.52
N LEU A 29 -3.23 4.88 -5.53
CA LEU A 29 -3.49 4.59 -6.95
C LEU A 29 -2.92 3.21 -7.34
N GLN A 30 -1.71 2.88 -6.90
CA GLN A 30 -1.11 1.56 -7.14
C GLN A 30 -1.88 0.47 -6.39
N ALA A 31 -2.29 0.72 -5.15
CA ALA A 31 -3.15 -0.16 -4.38
C ALA A 31 -4.47 -0.45 -5.13
N PHE A 32 -5.08 0.57 -5.72
CA PHE A 32 -6.30 0.44 -6.50
C PHE A 32 -6.09 -0.46 -7.73
N ILE A 33 -5.02 -0.26 -8.49
CA ILE A 33 -4.71 -1.08 -9.67
C ILE A 33 -4.45 -2.53 -9.27
N SER A 34 -3.82 -2.77 -8.11
CA SER A 34 -3.51 -4.11 -7.61
C SER A 34 -4.74 -4.96 -7.27
N ILE A 35 -5.92 -4.34 -7.10
CA ILE A 35 -7.19 -5.04 -6.86
C ILE A 35 -7.60 -5.88 -8.09
N ALA A 36 -7.22 -5.44 -9.27
CA ALA A 36 -7.57 -6.15 -10.51
C ALA A 36 -7.09 -7.62 -10.50
N GLN A 37 -6.01 -7.91 -9.81
CA GLN A 37 -5.40 -9.23 -9.76
C GLN A 37 -6.28 -10.28 -9.05
N PRO A 38 -6.66 -10.14 -7.76
CA PRO A 38 -7.58 -11.07 -7.11
C PRO A 38 -8.97 -11.05 -7.75
N GLY A 39 -9.44 -9.89 -8.23
CA GLY A 39 -10.72 -9.79 -8.94
C GLY A 39 -10.75 -10.61 -10.23
N LEU A 40 -9.70 -10.54 -11.05
CA LEU A 40 -9.58 -11.34 -12.25
C LEU A 40 -9.48 -12.84 -11.94
N ALA A 41 -8.72 -13.20 -10.91
CA ALA A 41 -8.60 -14.60 -10.46
C ALA A 41 -9.97 -15.17 -10.02
N ALA A 42 -10.79 -14.40 -9.31
CA ALA A 42 -12.14 -14.81 -8.91
C ALA A 42 -13.03 -15.04 -10.14
N VAL A 43 -13.04 -14.14 -11.12
CA VAL A 43 -13.81 -14.29 -12.37
C VAL A 43 -13.39 -15.54 -13.14
N ILE A 44 -12.07 -15.82 -13.22
CA ILE A 44 -11.54 -17.01 -13.89
C ILE A 44 -11.93 -18.29 -13.14
N ALA A 45 -11.85 -18.28 -11.82
CA ALA A 45 -12.19 -19.42 -10.98
C ALA A 45 -13.66 -19.81 -11.10
N LEU A 46 -14.55 -18.82 -11.07
CA LEU A 46 -15.99 -19.02 -11.15
C LEU A 46 -16.51 -19.19 -12.58
N VAL A 47 -15.70 -18.82 -13.59
CA VAL A 47 -16.15 -18.68 -14.99
C VAL A 47 -17.40 -17.79 -15.10
N ALA A 48 -17.56 -16.86 -14.16
CA ALA A 48 -18.68 -15.94 -14.01
C ALA A 48 -18.25 -14.70 -13.23
N ILE A 49 -19.08 -13.65 -13.25
CA ILE A 49 -18.91 -12.50 -12.37
C ILE A 49 -19.47 -12.90 -10.99
N PRO A 50 -18.67 -12.75 -9.90
CA PRO A 50 -19.16 -12.99 -8.55
C PRO A 50 -20.36 -12.11 -8.19
N ASP A 51 -21.13 -12.50 -7.18
CA ASP A 51 -22.22 -11.69 -6.64
C ASP A 51 -21.71 -10.33 -6.15
N TRP A 52 -22.52 -9.29 -6.26
CA TRP A 52 -22.11 -7.91 -6.00
C TRP A 52 -21.65 -7.65 -4.56
N ASP A 53 -22.17 -8.38 -3.59
CA ASP A 53 -21.73 -8.33 -2.19
C ASP A 53 -20.31 -8.89 -2.04
N ILE A 54 -20.00 -10.01 -2.69
CA ILE A 54 -18.66 -10.59 -2.76
C ILE A 54 -17.69 -9.61 -3.43
N VAL A 55 -18.09 -9.03 -4.57
CA VAL A 55 -17.29 -8.02 -5.28
C VAL A 55 -17.01 -6.82 -4.36
N ALA A 56 -18.02 -6.30 -3.67
CA ALA A 56 -17.86 -5.13 -2.79
C ALA A 56 -16.94 -5.44 -1.59
N ILE A 57 -17.15 -6.56 -0.92
CA ILE A 57 -16.30 -6.98 0.21
C ILE A 57 -14.88 -7.24 -0.27
N GLY A 58 -14.71 -7.96 -1.37
CA GLY A 58 -13.41 -8.28 -1.97
C GLY A 58 -12.64 -7.03 -2.40
N PHE A 59 -13.34 -6.06 -3.00
CA PHE A 59 -12.77 -4.77 -3.35
C PHE A 59 -12.23 -4.03 -2.13
N ILE A 60 -13.05 -3.88 -1.08
CA ILE A 60 -12.67 -3.19 0.15
C ILE A 60 -11.51 -3.91 0.85
N ALA A 61 -11.59 -5.24 0.98
CA ALA A 61 -10.55 -6.05 1.61
C ALA A 61 -9.21 -5.96 0.86
N ALA A 62 -9.23 -6.14 -0.46
CA ALA A 62 -8.03 -6.08 -1.29
C ALA A 62 -7.42 -4.68 -1.32
N TRP A 63 -8.25 -3.62 -1.41
CA TRP A 63 -7.76 -2.24 -1.37
C TRP A 63 -7.13 -1.92 -0.01
N ALA A 64 -7.78 -2.26 1.09
CA ALA A 64 -7.26 -2.05 2.43
C ALA A 64 -5.97 -2.86 2.67
N GLY A 65 -5.92 -4.11 2.21
CA GLY A 65 -4.74 -4.97 2.30
C GLY A 65 -3.54 -4.41 1.54
N ASN A 66 -3.74 -3.96 0.31
CA ASN A 66 -2.68 -3.31 -0.47
C ASN A 66 -2.23 -1.98 0.17
N ASN A 67 -3.18 -1.17 0.69
CA ASN A 67 -2.84 0.04 1.44
C ASN A 67 -1.95 -0.27 2.64
N ALA A 68 -2.28 -1.31 3.41
CA ALA A 68 -1.46 -1.72 4.55
C ALA A 68 -0.05 -2.15 4.12
N ALA A 69 0.07 -2.99 3.09
CA ALA A 69 1.34 -3.49 2.58
C ALA A 69 2.24 -2.34 2.10
N PHE A 70 1.73 -1.43 1.26
CA PHE A 70 2.51 -0.29 0.79
C PHE A 70 2.87 0.70 1.89
N ALA A 71 1.97 0.92 2.86
CA ALA A 71 2.26 1.77 4.01
C ALA A 71 3.33 1.17 4.94
N ILE A 72 3.36 -0.16 5.12
CA ILE A 72 4.42 -0.86 5.85
C ILE A 72 5.76 -0.67 5.14
N ASN A 73 5.80 -0.79 3.83
CA ASN A 73 7.01 -0.56 3.03
C ASN A 73 7.56 0.85 3.27
N ASP A 74 6.71 1.89 3.11
CA ASP A 74 7.10 3.28 3.32
C ASP A 74 7.51 3.56 4.79
N LEU A 75 6.91 2.86 5.77
CA LEU A 75 7.26 2.99 7.18
C LEU A 75 8.64 2.39 7.48
N LEU A 76 8.94 1.21 6.92
CA LEU A 76 10.22 0.51 7.13
C LEU A 76 11.37 1.18 6.40
N ASP A 77 11.11 1.77 5.23
CA ASP A 77 12.13 2.43 4.40
C ASP A 77 12.30 3.92 4.70
N VAL A 78 11.64 4.47 5.74
CA VAL A 78 11.62 5.91 6.03
C VAL A 78 13.02 6.54 6.14
N GLU A 79 13.98 5.87 6.78
CA GLU A 79 15.34 6.40 6.94
C GLU A 79 16.13 6.32 5.63
N LEU A 80 15.90 5.29 4.82
CA LEU A 80 16.50 5.15 3.50
C LEU A 80 15.98 6.23 2.56
N ASP A 81 14.67 6.45 2.59
CA ASP A 81 14.00 7.46 1.77
C ASP A 81 14.41 8.88 2.17
N LYS A 82 14.54 9.20 3.46
CA LYS A 82 15.10 10.48 3.91
C LYS A 82 16.48 10.77 3.31
N ARG A 83 17.35 9.75 3.23
CA ARG A 83 18.68 9.90 2.62
C ARG A 83 18.57 10.12 1.11
N ARG A 84 17.73 9.36 0.42
CA ARG A 84 17.48 9.51 -1.03
C ARG A 84 16.91 10.88 -1.37
N PHE A 85 15.96 11.41 -0.59
CA PHE A 85 15.35 12.71 -0.82
C PHE A 85 16.31 13.89 -0.66
N LYS A 86 17.36 13.77 0.16
CA LYS A 86 18.39 14.79 0.21
C LYS A 86 19.10 15.01 -1.14
N HIS A 87 19.18 13.96 -1.96
CA HIS A 87 19.82 13.98 -3.28
C HIS A 87 18.84 14.19 -4.44
N LEU A 88 17.53 13.91 -4.24
CA LEU A 88 16.51 13.90 -5.31
C LEU A 88 15.74 15.23 -5.47
N ARG A 89 16.19 16.32 -4.86
CA ARG A 89 15.57 17.66 -5.04
C ARG A 89 15.50 18.15 -6.50
N GLU A 90 16.12 17.44 -7.43
CA GLU A 90 16.20 17.79 -8.87
C GLU A 90 15.52 16.77 -9.80
N PHE A 91 14.89 15.71 -9.31
CA PHE A 91 14.28 14.73 -10.18
C PHE A 91 12.99 15.26 -10.80
N LYS A 92 13.08 15.68 -12.07
CA LYS A 92 11.95 16.05 -12.93
C LYS A 92 11.57 14.86 -13.83
N GLY A 93 11.06 13.79 -13.26
CA GLY A 93 10.54 12.62 -13.99
C GLY A 93 9.04 12.52 -13.89
N PHE A 94 8.37 11.99 -14.92
CA PHE A 94 6.98 11.56 -14.80
C PHE A 94 6.95 10.30 -13.93
N ASP A 95 6.24 10.38 -12.81
CA ASP A 95 5.99 9.24 -11.93
C ASP A 95 4.46 9.13 -11.76
N ILE A 96 3.94 7.91 -11.75
CA ILE A 96 2.51 7.65 -11.56
C ILE A 96 2.01 8.22 -10.22
N ASP A 97 2.93 8.36 -9.26
CA ASP A 97 2.68 8.92 -7.94
C ASP A 97 2.83 10.46 -7.88
N THR A 98 3.19 11.14 -8.99
CA THR A 98 3.41 12.61 -9.00
C THR A 98 2.15 13.43 -8.72
N ALA A 99 0.96 12.84 -8.87
CA ALA A 99 -0.29 13.48 -8.45
C ALA A 99 -0.41 13.59 -6.92
N LEU A 100 0.41 12.87 -6.17
CA LEU A 100 0.43 12.81 -4.71
C LEU A 100 1.85 13.09 -4.19
N VAL A 101 1.93 13.46 -2.91
CA VAL A 101 3.23 13.69 -2.26
C VAL A 101 3.97 12.37 -2.09
N ARG A 102 5.10 12.21 -2.77
CA ARG A 102 5.90 11.00 -2.68
C ARG A 102 6.51 10.84 -1.28
N HIS A 103 6.31 9.67 -0.64
CA HIS A 103 6.84 9.33 0.69
C HIS A 103 6.58 10.42 1.76
N PRO A 104 5.31 10.74 2.07
CA PRO A 104 4.96 11.85 2.96
C PRO A 104 5.53 11.70 4.37
N LEU A 105 5.77 10.46 4.84
CA LEU A 105 6.40 10.18 6.13
C LEU A 105 7.88 10.59 6.13
N ALA A 106 8.63 10.23 5.09
CA ALA A 106 10.04 10.59 4.95
C ALA A 106 10.25 12.11 4.81
N GLN A 107 9.28 12.79 4.20
CA GLN A 107 9.28 14.25 4.04
C GLN A 107 8.75 15.01 5.26
N GLY A 108 8.25 14.34 6.29
CA GLY A 108 7.76 14.95 7.53
C GLY A 108 6.34 15.51 7.45
N PHE A 109 5.59 15.24 6.36
CA PHE A 109 4.18 15.65 6.24
C PHE A 109 3.22 14.74 7.00
N LEU A 110 3.66 13.55 7.40
CA LEU A 110 2.90 12.59 8.19
C LEU A 110 3.72 12.18 9.41
N SER A 111 3.08 12.09 10.58
CA SER A 111 3.76 11.60 11.78
C SER A 111 3.86 10.06 11.76
N TYR A 112 4.92 9.52 12.37
CA TYR A 112 5.13 8.07 12.51
C TYR A 112 3.92 7.38 13.17
N LYS A 113 3.38 7.99 14.26
CA LYS A 113 2.20 7.45 14.96
C LYS A 113 0.96 7.38 14.06
N ALA A 114 0.73 8.41 13.25
CA ALA A 114 -0.38 8.43 12.30
C ALA A 114 -0.20 7.37 11.20
N GLY A 115 1.03 7.15 10.72
CA GLY A 115 1.34 6.08 9.78
C GLY A 115 1.06 4.70 10.35
N VAL A 116 1.51 4.42 11.58
CA VAL A 116 1.23 3.14 12.28
C VAL A 116 -0.27 2.93 12.47
N LEU A 117 -0.99 3.97 12.92
CA LEU A 117 -2.44 3.88 13.11
C LEU A 117 -3.15 3.58 11.79
N TRP A 118 -2.74 4.20 10.70
CA TRP A 118 -3.29 3.94 9.36
C TRP A 118 -3.06 2.49 8.94
N ILE A 119 -1.86 1.95 9.15
CA ILE A 119 -1.54 0.54 8.86
C ILE A 119 -2.45 -0.38 9.66
N LEU A 120 -2.62 -0.14 10.97
CA LEU A 120 -3.46 -0.96 11.82
C LEU A 120 -4.93 -0.94 11.37
N ILE A 121 -5.48 0.23 11.06
CA ILE A 121 -6.87 0.36 10.57
C ILE A 121 -7.02 -0.38 9.23
N SER A 122 -6.13 -0.15 8.28
CA SER A 122 -6.17 -0.79 6.96
C SER A 122 -6.02 -2.30 7.07
N SER A 123 -5.11 -2.80 7.92
CA SER A 123 -4.95 -4.24 8.16
C SER A 123 -6.19 -4.86 8.79
N LEU A 124 -6.83 -4.17 9.75
CA LEU A 124 -8.05 -4.64 10.39
C LEU A 124 -9.19 -4.76 9.38
N ILE A 125 -9.39 -3.74 8.54
CA ILE A 125 -10.41 -3.78 7.47
C ILE A 125 -10.13 -4.93 6.51
N ALA A 126 -8.87 -5.13 6.11
CA ALA A 126 -8.47 -6.21 5.22
C ALA A 126 -8.74 -7.59 5.84
N VAL A 127 -8.37 -7.79 7.11
CA VAL A 127 -8.59 -9.07 7.82
C VAL A 127 -10.08 -9.37 7.99
N VAL A 128 -10.89 -8.39 8.39
CA VAL A 128 -12.33 -8.57 8.54
C VAL A 128 -12.97 -8.90 7.19
N GLY A 129 -12.66 -8.14 6.14
CA GLY A 129 -13.18 -8.40 4.81
C GLY A 129 -12.72 -9.75 4.24
N ALA A 130 -11.45 -10.11 4.43
CA ALA A 130 -10.92 -11.41 4.04
C ALA A 130 -11.62 -12.56 4.78
N TYR A 131 -11.84 -12.42 6.08
CA TYR A 131 -12.55 -13.43 6.88
C TYR A 131 -14.01 -13.63 6.44
N LEU A 132 -14.70 -12.55 6.08
CA LEU A 132 -16.07 -12.60 5.58
C LEU A 132 -16.19 -13.32 4.23
N LEU A 133 -15.15 -13.24 3.40
CA LEU A 133 -15.09 -13.97 2.13
C LEU A 133 -14.72 -15.43 2.35
N ASN A 134 -13.56 -15.68 2.93
CA ASN A 134 -13.06 -17.00 3.24
C ASN A 134 -11.94 -16.92 4.30
N PRO A 135 -11.96 -17.71 5.38
CA PRO A 135 -10.87 -17.73 6.37
C PRO A 135 -9.48 -17.97 5.79
N TRP A 136 -9.34 -18.69 4.69
CA TRP A 136 -8.06 -18.90 3.99
C TRP A 136 -7.50 -17.60 3.42
N CYS A 137 -8.35 -16.65 3.02
CA CYS A 137 -7.89 -15.33 2.58
C CYS A 137 -7.13 -14.60 3.69
N VAL A 138 -7.51 -14.78 4.96
CA VAL A 138 -6.78 -14.22 6.10
C VAL A 138 -5.38 -14.82 6.21
N VAL A 139 -5.25 -16.14 6.05
CA VAL A 139 -3.95 -16.82 6.08
C VAL A 139 -3.06 -16.29 4.96
N LEU A 140 -3.59 -16.21 3.73
CA LEU A 140 -2.85 -15.69 2.57
C LEU A 140 -2.41 -14.24 2.80
N PHE A 141 -3.28 -13.40 3.36
CA PHE A 141 -2.98 -12.02 3.68
C PHE A 141 -1.86 -11.89 4.73
N VAL A 142 -1.93 -12.65 5.83
CA VAL A 142 -0.88 -12.63 6.86
C VAL A 142 0.46 -13.10 6.30
N VAL A 143 0.48 -14.15 5.50
CA VAL A 143 1.69 -14.62 4.82
C VAL A 143 2.25 -13.54 3.89
N ALA A 144 1.39 -12.87 3.12
CA ALA A 144 1.80 -11.77 2.24
C ALA A 144 2.41 -10.60 3.02
N LEU A 145 1.82 -10.21 4.16
CA LEU A 145 2.40 -9.16 5.03
C LEU A 145 3.76 -9.55 5.61
N CYS A 146 3.94 -10.80 6.03
CA CYS A 146 5.24 -11.29 6.50
C CYS A 146 6.29 -11.24 5.37
N LEU A 147 5.91 -11.62 4.16
CA LEU A 147 6.78 -11.54 2.99
C LEU A 147 7.11 -10.10 2.62
N GLU A 148 6.16 -9.16 2.74
CA GLU A 148 6.40 -7.72 2.51
C GLU A 148 7.45 -7.18 3.49
N MET A 149 7.33 -7.50 4.78
CA MET A 149 8.34 -7.09 5.77
C MET A 149 9.73 -7.68 5.47
N TYR A 150 9.77 -8.93 5.00
CA TYR A 150 11.02 -9.57 4.57
C TYR A 150 11.56 -8.93 3.29
N TYR A 151 10.69 -8.63 2.32
CA TYR A 151 11.02 -7.92 1.09
C TYR A 151 11.70 -6.58 1.38
N CYS A 152 11.16 -5.77 2.30
CA CYS A 152 11.74 -4.47 2.67
C CYS A 152 13.20 -4.62 3.13
N LYS A 153 13.50 -5.63 3.95
CA LYS A 153 14.87 -5.92 4.40
C LYS A 153 15.76 -6.40 3.24
N LEU A 154 15.27 -7.34 2.44
CA LEU A 154 16.03 -7.92 1.34
C LEU A 154 16.26 -6.89 0.22
N SER A 155 15.35 -5.96 0.01
CA SER A 155 15.44 -4.94 -1.04
C SER A 155 16.68 -4.06 -0.93
N GLN A 156 17.27 -3.96 0.24
CA GLN A 156 18.45 -3.15 0.53
C GLN A 156 19.77 -3.87 0.18
N VAL A 157 19.75 -5.20 0.08
CA VAL A 157 20.97 -6.02 -0.01
C VAL A 157 21.01 -6.99 -1.19
N SER A 158 19.88 -7.27 -1.84
CA SER A 158 19.80 -8.32 -2.85
C SER A 158 18.88 -7.98 -4.02
N ALA A 159 19.31 -8.38 -5.22
CA ALA A 159 18.48 -8.34 -6.43
C ALA A 159 17.38 -9.42 -6.43
N TRP A 160 17.50 -10.48 -5.64
CA TRP A 160 16.55 -11.61 -5.59
C TRP A 160 15.18 -11.26 -5.01
N LYS A 161 15.02 -10.03 -4.54
CA LYS A 161 13.73 -9.50 -4.05
C LYS A 161 12.56 -9.70 -5.03
N PHE A 162 12.82 -9.78 -6.34
CA PHE A 162 11.76 -9.98 -7.34
C PHE A 162 11.05 -11.33 -7.20
N LEU A 163 11.72 -12.36 -6.65
CA LEU A 163 11.08 -13.65 -6.38
C LEU A 163 10.03 -13.52 -5.29
N ILE A 164 10.31 -12.73 -4.24
CA ILE A 164 9.35 -12.49 -3.16
C ILE A 164 8.15 -11.72 -3.71
N THR A 165 8.38 -10.71 -4.54
CA THR A 165 7.29 -10.00 -5.22
C THR A 165 6.44 -10.95 -6.05
N GLY A 166 7.06 -11.87 -6.81
CA GLY A 166 6.34 -12.88 -7.58
C GLY A 166 5.45 -13.78 -6.70
N VAL A 167 5.97 -14.21 -5.54
CA VAL A 167 5.19 -15.01 -4.58
C VAL A 167 4.02 -14.19 -4.01
N MET A 168 4.23 -12.94 -3.62
CA MET A 168 3.16 -12.07 -3.11
C MET A 168 2.06 -11.84 -4.15
N VAL A 169 2.44 -11.65 -5.41
CA VAL A 169 1.50 -11.56 -6.54
C VAL A 169 0.70 -12.86 -6.67
N ALA A 170 1.34 -14.02 -6.58
CA ALA A 170 0.65 -15.31 -6.61
C ALA A 170 -0.34 -15.49 -5.45
N LEU A 171 0.04 -15.09 -4.22
CA LEU A 171 -0.85 -15.13 -3.06
C LEU A 171 -2.10 -14.24 -3.25
N GLY A 172 -1.94 -13.07 -3.88
CA GLY A 172 -3.07 -12.21 -4.23
C GLY A 172 -4.02 -12.87 -5.23
N ALA A 173 -3.50 -13.56 -6.25
CA ALA A 173 -4.32 -14.34 -7.19
C ALA A 173 -5.01 -15.53 -6.48
N MET A 174 -4.28 -16.26 -5.61
CA MET A 174 -4.86 -17.35 -4.81
C MET A 174 -6.00 -16.88 -3.92
N ALA A 175 -5.92 -15.68 -3.35
CA ALA A 175 -7.01 -15.12 -2.53
C ALA A 175 -8.29 -14.86 -3.33
N GLY A 176 -8.18 -14.60 -4.64
CA GLY A 176 -9.35 -14.52 -5.51
C GLY A 176 -9.88 -15.87 -5.98
N TRP A 177 -9.09 -16.94 -5.82
CA TRP A 177 -9.48 -18.30 -6.22
C TRP A 177 -10.22 -19.05 -5.10
N VAL A 178 -9.91 -18.81 -3.82
CA VAL A 178 -10.45 -19.50 -2.65
C VAL A 178 -11.72 -18.86 -2.12
#